data_4d815333115a9b1ad06d2ec322d01e21
#
_entry.id   4d815333115a9b1ad06d2ec322d01e21
#
_cell.length_a   1.000
_cell.length_b   1.000
_cell.length_c   1.000
_cell.angle_alpha   90.00
_cell.angle_beta   90.00
_cell.angle_gamma   90.00
#
_symmetry.space_group_name_H-M   'P 1'
#
loop_
_entity.id
_entity.type
_entity.pdbx_description
1 polymer ?
#
loop_
_entity_poly.entity_id
_entity_poly.type
_entity_poly.pdbx_seq_one_letter_code
_entity_poly.pdbx_strand_id
1 'polypeptide(L)'
;KSYEAGLDAPSYLPHGLSNFDDAAGQLGRDPEKLARFDIALTAAALKLALHISGGQFEPNRLSLYNDIKTEPIDAAKALRVLALSPYPAEYLRDLAPKHPAYAIMKVELAKLRASEETVVYEKIPDGKPVKIGGLDPRMPMVRQRMVTLGFLSAQEASVEAAFALELDLALSDALKKYQASVQVSPTGTFGPKTLKSLNAVEDQNKTQQLVYNMERLRWLPRDMGDRHVFVNQAAFNVRVMDKGKEVWKSNVIVGKTLNQTSAFHDEIETVVFNPSW
;
A
#
# COMPACT_ATOMS: atom_id res chain seq x y z
N LYS A 1 3.19 -17.14 2.21
CA LYS A 1 3.07 -16.33 3.45
C LYS A 1 3.61 -14.92 3.26
N SER A 2 4.86 -14.77 2.76
CA SER A 2 5.45 -13.45 2.48
C SER A 2 4.55 -12.64 1.53
N TYR A 3 4.09 -13.23 0.45
CA TYR A 3 3.21 -12.61 -0.53
C TYR A 3 1.89 -12.09 0.08
N GLU A 4 1.23 -12.89 0.94
CA GLU A 4 0.02 -12.48 1.66
C GLU A 4 0.27 -11.29 2.61
N ALA A 5 1.48 -11.18 3.14
CA ALA A 5 1.90 -10.10 4.02
C ALA A 5 2.35 -8.84 3.27
N GLY A 6 2.29 -8.80 1.95
CA GLY A 6 2.80 -7.69 1.16
C GLY A 6 4.32 -7.64 1.07
N LEU A 7 5.00 -8.75 1.35
CA LEU A 7 6.44 -8.89 1.22
C LEU A 7 6.77 -9.58 -0.11
N ASP A 8 7.93 -9.25 -0.69
CA ASP A 8 8.37 -9.85 -1.93
C ASP A 8 8.82 -11.30 -1.69
N ALA A 9 8.02 -12.26 -2.17
CA ALA A 9 8.26 -13.68 -1.92
C ALA A 9 9.62 -14.19 -2.44
N PRO A 10 10.07 -13.84 -3.66
CA PRO A 10 11.38 -14.24 -4.17
C PRO A 10 12.55 -13.84 -3.28
N SER A 11 12.46 -12.68 -2.59
CA SER A 11 13.54 -12.20 -1.72
C SER A 11 13.80 -13.07 -0.47
N TYR A 12 12.91 -14.03 -0.20
CA TYR A 12 13.02 -15.00 0.89
C TYR A 12 13.30 -16.42 0.42
N LEU A 13 13.57 -16.62 -0.87
CA LEU A 13 14.03 -17.91 -1.36
C LEU A 13 15.56 -18.00 -1.22
N PRO A 14 16.10 -19.17 -0.87
CA PRO A 14 17.54 -19.42 -0.96
C PRO A 14 18.05 -19.15 -2.38
N HIS A 15 19.27 -18.61 -2.50
CA HIS A 15 19.88 -18.29 -3.78
C HIS A 15 19.89 -19.50 -4.73
N GLY A 16 19.51 -19.26 -5.97
CA GLY A 16 19.47 -20.28 -7.03
C GLY A 16 18.18 -21.10 -7.11
N LEU A 17 17.18 -20.75 -6.28
CA LEU A 17 15.85 -21.37 -6.36
C LEU A 17 14.83 -20.36 -6.90
N SER A 18 14.04 -20.80 -7.88
CA SER A 18 12.86 -20.08 -8.36
C SER A 18 11.60 -20.42 -7.55
N ASN A 19 11.55 -21.65 -7.03
CA ASN A 19 10.51 -22.15 -6.13
C ASN A 19 11.06 -23.31 -5.27
N PHE A 20 10.28 -23.77 -4.28
CA PHE A 20 10.68 -24.86 -3.41
C PHE A 20 10.58 -26.25 -4.06
N ASP A 21 9.76 -26.41 -5.09
CA ASP A 21 9.59 -27.69 -5.77
C ASP A 21 10.85 -28.06 -6.58
N ASP A 22 11.54 -27.05 -7.14
CA ASP A 22 12.82 -27.25 -7.82
C ASP A 22 13.95 -27.68 -6.87
N ALA A 23 13.84 -27.36 -5.58
CA ALA A 23 14.85 -27.71 -4.58
C ALA A 23 15.04 -29.22 -4.44
N ALA A 24 13.95 -29.98 -4.44
CA ALA A 24 14.00 -31.44 -4.29
C ALA A 24 14.78 -32.10 -5.44
N GLY A 25 14.63 -31.59 -6.66
CA GLY A 25 15.33 -32.08 -7.85
C GLY A 25 16.83 -31.71 -7.88
N GLN A 26 17.17 -30.49 -7.41
CA GLN A 26 18.54 -29.98 -7.45
C GLN A 26 19.45 -30.50 -6.31
N LEU A 27 18.86 -30.75 -5.12
CA LEU A 27 19.60 -31.14 -3.93
C LEU A 27 20.03 -32.64 -3.96
N GLY A 28 19.21 -33.51 -4.54
CA GLY A 28 19.48 -34.91 -4.57
C GLY A 28 19.68 -35.49 -3.17
N ARG A 29 20.62 -36.41 -3.03
CA ARG A 29 21.02 -37.06 -1.74
C ARG A 29 22.39 -36.60 -1.23
N ASP A 30 22.90 -35.48 -1.72
CA ASP A 30 24.19 -34.93 -1.32
C ASP A 30 24.08 -34.27 0.08
N PRO A 31 24.75 -34.80 1.13
CA PRO A 31 24.62 -34.30 2.48
C PRO A 31 25.10 -32.85 2.64
N GLU A 32 26.12 -32.44 1.89
CA GLU A 32 26.64 -31.07 1.97
C GLU A 32 25.65 -30.07 1.36
N LYS A 33 25.07 -30.39 0.22
CA LYS A 33 24.03 -29.56 -0.40
C LYS A 33 22.80 -29.46 0.48
N LEU A 34 22.38 -30.58 1.10
CA LEU A 34 21.23 -30.57 2.02
C LEU A 34 21.51 -29.70 3.25
N ALA A 35 22.68 -29.78 3.85
CA ALA A 35 23.04 -28.95 5.01
C ALA A 35 23.11 -27.47 4.66
N ARG A 36 23.69 -27.09 3.52
CA ARG A 36 23.71 -25.70 3.02
C ARG A 36 22.30 -25.16 2.76
N PHE A 37 21.45 -25.99 2.19
CA PHE A 37 20.05 -25.62 1.93
C PHE A 37 19.27 -25.40 3.23
N ASP A 38 19.42 -26.30 4.22
CA ASP A 38 18.76 -26.19 5.52
C ASP A 38 19.15 -24.89 6.25
N ILE A 39 20.44 -24.56 6.25
CA ILE A 39 20.93 -23.29 6.81
C ILE A 39 20.33 -22.09 6.05
N ALA A 40 20.31 -22.12 4.72
CA ALA A 40 19.78 -21.02 3.91
C ALA A 40 18.27 -20.86 4.11
N LEU A 41 17.53 -21.97 4.20
CA LEU A 41 16.09 -21.96 4.47
C LEU A 41 15.78 -21.41 5.87
N THR A 42 16.53 -21.84 6.86
CA THR A 42 16.40 -21.36 8.25
C THR A 42 16.67 -19.85 8.34
N ALA A 43 17.73 -19.38 7.67
CA ALA A 43 18.04 -17.95 7.59
C ALA A 43 16.93 -17.16 6.90
N ALA A 44 16.38 -17.69 5.80
CA ALA A 44 15.26 -17.08 5.07
C ALA A 44 13.98 -17.03 5.92
N ALA A 45 13.67 -18.10 6.65
CA ALA A 45 12.52 -18.15 7.56
C ALA A 45 12.66 -17.16 8.73
N LEU A 46 13.86 -17.05 9.31
CA LEU A 46 14.13 -16.05 10.35
C LEU A 46 14.00 -14.62 9.80
N LYS A 47 14.60 -14.34 8.65
CA LYS A 47 14.47 -13.06 7.97
C LYS A 47 13.00 -12.70 7.73
N LEU A 48 12.21 -13.67 7.26
CA LEU A 48 10.77 -13.48 7.06
C LEU A 48 10.04 -13.19 8.38
N ALA A 49 10.35 -13.91 9.45
CA ALA A 49 9.78 -13.71 10.78
C ALA A 49 10.05 -12.28 11.30
N LEU A 50 11.30 -11.82 11.20
CA LEU A 50 11.70 -10.46 11.58
C LEU A 50 10.96 -9.40 10.75
N HIS A 51 10.87 -9.58 9.43
CA HIS A 51 10.21 -8.61 8.55
C HIS A 51 8.68 -8.61 8.71
N ILE A 52 8.05 -9.74 8.99
CA ILE A 52 6.61 -9.79 9.29
C ILE A 52 6.31 -9.06 10.59
N SER A 53 7.17 -9.18 11.58
CA SER A 53 6.94 -8.63 12.93
C SER A 53 7.28 -7.16 13.08
N GLY A 54 8.40 -6.71 12.53
CA GLY A 54 8.97 -5.38 12.77
C GLY A 54 9.16 -4.54 11.51
N GLY A 55 8.84 -5.08 10.33
CA GLY A 55 9.05 -4.40 9.06
C GLY A 55 10.40 -4.70 8.41
N GLN A 56 10.53 -4.29 7.15
CA GLN A 56 11.74 -4.47 6.35
C GLN A 56 12.73 -3.31 6.51
N PHE A 57 12.23 -2.15 6.93
CA PHE A 57 12.98 -0.90 6.97
C PHE A 57 13.01 -0.32 8.37
N GLU A 58 14.15 0.27 8.71
CA GLU A 58 14.32 1.05 9.93
C GLU A 58 13.63 2.42 9.74
N PRO A 59 12.50 2.71 10.41
CA PRO A 59 11.71 3.92 10.14
C PRO A 59 12.50 5.20 10.37
N ASN A 60 13.37 5.24 11.38
CA ASN A 60 14.13 6.43 11.74
C ASN A 60 15.27 6.76 10.75
N ARG A 61 15.62 5.80 9.86
CA ARG A 61 16.53 6.07 8.73
C ARG A 61 15.83 6.60 7.49
N LEU A 62 14.50 6.47 7.42
CA LEU A 62 13.73 6.93 6.26
C LEU A 62 13.40 8.42 6.35
N SER A 63 13.28 8.98 7.55
CA SER A 63 12.96 10.38 7.77
C SER A 63 13.48 10.85 9.13
N LEU A 64 14.00 12.08 9.19
CA LEU A 64 14.36 12.75 10.45
C LEU A 64 13.14 13.12 11.31
N TYR A 65 11.94 13.02 10.75
CA TYR A 65 10.67 13.23 11.46
C TYR A 65 10.08 11.94 12.02
N ASN A 66 10.77 10.82 11.89
CA ASN A 66 10.38 9.57 12.53
C ASN A 66 11.18 9.41 13.82
N ASP A 67 10.46 9.17 14.92
CA ASP A 67 10.99 8.74 16.21
C ASP A 67 10.18 7.53 16.69
N ILE A 68 10.29 6.46 15.90
CA ILE A 68 9.52 5.23 16.09
C ILE A 68 10.45 4.18 16.69
N LYS A 69 10.11 3.71 17.89
CA LYS A 69 10.80 2.60 18.56
C LYS A 69 10.16 1.30 18.09
N THR A 70 10.78 0.61 17.14
CA THR A 70 10.31 -0.72 16.72
C THR A 70 10.61 -1.76 17.79
N GLU A 71 9.71 -2.70 17.98
CA GLU A 71 9.85 -3.81 18.92
C GLU A 71 10.19 -5.10 18.15
N PRO A 72 11.47 -5.36 17.83
CA PRO A 72 11.84 -6.58 17.13
C PRO A 72 11.60 -7.81 18.02
N ILE A 73 11.18 -8.90 17.39
CA ILE A 73 11.09 -10.20 18.09
C ILE A 73 12.49 -10.71 18.43
N ASP A 74 12.60 -11.50 19.51
CA ASP A 74 13.81 -12.23 19.85
C ASP A 74 14.10 -13.29 18.76
N ALA A 75 15.18 -13.08 18.02
CA ALA A 75 15.60 -13.95 16.93
C ALA A 75 15.91 -15.38 17.38
N ALA A 76 16.52 -15.56 18.55
CA ALA A 76 16.84 -16.88 19.09
C ALA A 76 15.58 -17.66 19.50
N LYS A 77 14.60 -16.95 20.08
CA LYS A 77 13.28 -17.52 20.39
C LYS A 77 12.54 -17.89 19.11
N ALA A 78 12.55 -17.01 18.11
CA ALA A 78 11.91 -17.27 16.82
C ALA A 78 12.50 -18.51 16.13
N LEU A 79 13.83 -18.64 16.10
CA LEU A 79 14.50 -19.82 15.55
C LEU A 79 14.10 -21.11 16.27
N ARG A 80 14.07 -21.11 17.60
CA ARG A 80 13.64 -22.28 18.37
C ARG A 80 12.21 -22.69 18.03
N VAL A 81 11.30 -21.71 17.94
CA VAL A 81 9.90 -21.98 17.59
C VAL A 81 9.80 -22.52 16.17
N LEU A 82 10.50 -21.92 15.20
CA LEU A 82 10.50 -22.38 13.81
C LEU A 82 11.05 -23.80 13.66
N ALA A 83 12.11 -24.15 14.43
CA ALA A 83 12.73 -25.46 14.38
C ALA A 83 11.91 -26.57 15.07
N LEU A 84 11.18 -26.24 16.13
CA LEU A 84 10.50 -27.22 16.99
C LEU A 84 8.99 -27.28 16.81
N SER A 85 8.39 -26.24 16.20
CA SER A 85 6.94 -26.20 16.03
C SER A 85 6.49 -27.15 14.92
N PRO A 86 5.43 -27.94 15.15
CA PRO A 86 4.77 -28.68 14.10
C PRO A 86 4.00 -27.76 13.12
N TYR A 87 3.81 -26.50 13.50
CA TYR A 87 3.03 -25.50 12.74
C TYR A 87 3.81 -24.18 12.51
N PRO A 88 5.00 -24.21 11.87
CA PRO A 88 5.82 -23.01 11.69
C PRO A 88 5.12 -21.92 10.85
N ALA A 89 4.24 -22.33 9.93
CA ALA A 89 3.48 -21.41 9.12
C ALA A 89 2.42 -20.62 9.92
N GLU A 90 1.86 -21.19 10.97
CA GLU A 90 0.93 -20.52 11.88
C GLU A 90 1.67 -19.52 12.76
N TYR A 91 2.81 -19.93 13.30
CA TYR A 91 3.68 -19.03 14.04
C TYR A 91 4.04 -17.78 13.23
N LEU A 92 4.46 -17.93 11.95
CA LEU A 92 4.75 -16.80 11.08
C LEU A 92 3.53 -15.90 10.85
N ARG A 93 2.32 -16.46 10.75
CA ARG A 93 1.09 -15.67 10.65
C ARG A 93 0.79 -14.87 11.91
N ASP A 94 1.05 -15.46 13.07
CA ASP A 94 0.81 -14.83 14.36
C ASP A 94 1.77 -13.70 14.69
N LEU A 95 2.91 -13.65 14.01
CA LEU A 95 3.85 -12.53 14.09
C LEU A 95 3.36 -11.25 13.41
N ALA A 96 2.35 -11.34 12.55
CA ALA A 96 1.80 -10.18 11.85
C ALA A 96 1.12 -9.19 12.81
N PRO A 97 1.08 -7.89 12.46
CA PRO A 97 0.37 -6.87 13.25
C PRO A 97 -1.08 -7.27 13.54
N LYS A 98 -1.50 -7.06 14.78
CA LYS A 98 -2.89 -7.34 15.22
C LYS A 98 -3.85 -6.17 14.93
N HIS A 99 -3.34 -5.05 14.42
CA HIS A 99 -4.15 -3.89 14.08
C HIS A 99 -5.23 -4.25 13.03
N PRO A 100 -6.52 -3.91 13.24
CA PRO A 100 -7.61 -4.31 12.34
C PRO A 100 -7.40 -3.90 10.87
N ALA A 101 -6.81 -2.71 10.64
CA ALA A 101 -6.50 -2.24 9.29
C ALA A 101 -5.54 -3.17 8.54
N TYR A 102 -4.64 -3.87 9.24
CA TYR A 102 -3.71 -4.80 8.60
C TYR A 102 -4.45 -5.99 7.97
N ALA A 103 -5.44 -6.53 8.65
CA ALA A 103 -6.27 -7.62 8.12
C ALA A 103 -7.09 -7.16 6.90
N ILE A 104 -7.67 -5.95 6.96
CA ILE A 104 -8.41 -5.34 5.84
C ILE A 104 -7.48 -5.17 4.64
N MET A 105 -6.28 -4.60 4.85
CA MET A 105 -5.29 -4.39 3.79
C MET A 105 -4.81 -5.70 3.15
N LYS A 106 -4.67 -6.78 3.92
CA LYS A 106 -4.35 -8.12 3.37
C LYS A 106 -5.42 -8.61 2.40
N VAL A 107 -6.70 -8.47 2.77
CA VAL A 107 -7.81 -8.88 1.91
C VAL A 107 -7.84 -8.04 0.64
N GLU A 108 -7.67 -6.73 0.75
CA GLU A 108 -7.66 -5.83 -0.39
C GLU A 108 -6.46 -6.06 -1.31
N LEU A 109 -5.28 -6.30 -0.73
CA LEU A 109 -4.08 -6.67 -1.49
C LEU A 109 -4.29 -7.96 -2.29
N ALA A 110 -4.94 -8.97 -1.69
CA ALA A 110 -5.24 -10.21 -2.38
C ALA A 110 -6.19 -9.99 -3.56
N LYS A 111 -7.24 -9.15 -3.38
CA LYS A 111 -8.16 -8.77 -4.47
C LYS A 111 -7.45 -8.03 -5.60
N LEU A 112 -6.65 -7.01 -5.28
CA LEU A 112 -5.92 -6.24 -6.29
C LEU A 112 -4.98 -7.14 -7.08
N ARG A 113 -4.26 -8.03 -6.42
CA ARG A 113 -3.35 -8.99 -7.08
C ARG A 113 -4.07 -10.04 -7.92
N ALA A 114 -5.29 -10.42 -7.56
CA ALA A 114 -6.13 -11.31 -8.35
C ALA A 114 -6.74 -10.59 -9.57
N SER A 115 -6.95 -9.27 -9.47
CA SER A 115 -7.46 -8.43 -10.55
C SER A 115 -6.36 -7.84 -11.43
N GLU A 116 -5.09 -8.07 -11.12
CA GLU A 116 -3.92 -7.68 -11.95
C GLU A 116 -3.85 -8.53 -13.24
N GLU A 117 -4.86 -8.45 -14.07
CA GLU A 117 -4.60 -8.28 -15.49
C GLU A 117 -3.96 -6.89 -15.61
N THR A 118 -2.69 -6.87 -15.90
CA THR A 118 -1.87 -5.66 -15.98
C THR A 118 -2.41 -4.81 -17.12
N VAL A 119 -3.37 -3.95 -16.85
CA VAL A 119 -3.74 -2.90 -17.80
C VAL A 119 -2.60 -1.89 -17.76
N VAL A 120 -1.60 -2.10 -18.59
CA VAL A 120 -0.55 -1.11 -18.84
C VAL A 120 -1.20 0.06 -19.56
N TYR A 121 -1.45 1.12 -18.83
CA TYR A 121 -1.99 2.34 -19.41
C TYR A 121 -0.87 3.09 -20.14
N GLU A 122 -1.04 3.28 -21.43
CA GLU A 122 -0.18 4.19 -22.17
C GLU A 122 -0.37 5.62 -21.67
N LYS A 123 0.73 6.33 -21.37
CA LYS A 123 0.69 7.68 -20.85
C LYS A 123 0.08 8.64 -21.88
N ILE A 124 -0.96 9.39 -21.47
CA ILE A 124 -1.58 10.38 -22.32
C ILE A 124 -0.61 11.56 -22.50
N PRO A 125 -0.25 11.95 -23.74
CA PRO A 125 0.71 13.03 -23.99
C PRO A 125 0.23 14.40 -23.46
N ASP A 126 1.19 15.27 -23.16
CA ASP A 126 0.91 16.66 -22.81
C ASP A 126 0.32 17.41 -24.02
N GLY A 127 -0.49 18.44 -23.73
CA GLY A 127 -1.10 19.25 -24.78
C GLY A 127 -2.00 20.35 -24.25
N LYS A 128 -2.56 21.13 -25.15
CA LYS A 128 -3.47 22.23 -24.80
C LYS A 128 -4.77 21.71 -24.17
N PRO A 129 -5.45 22.53 -23.33
CA PRO A 129 -6.78 22.18 -22.83
C PRO A 129 -7.79 22.02 -23.99
N VAL A 130 -8.63 21.00 -23.88
CA VAL A 130 -9.69 20.70 -24.87
C VAL A 130 -11.04 20.90 -24.20
N LYS A 131 -11.91 21.69 -24.79
CA LYS A 131 -13.29 21.89 -24.38
C LYS A 131 -14.22 21.01 -25.20
N ILE A 132 -15.47 20.88 -24.75
CA ILE A 132 -16.52 20.16 -25.51
C ILE A 132 -16.61 20.69 -26.96
N GLY A 133 -16.73 19.78 -27.92
CA GLY A 133 -16.68 20.07 -29.36
C GLY A 133 -15.26 20.23 -29.93
N GLY A 134 -14.22 20.24 -29.07
CA GLY A 134 -12.84 20.35 -29.52
C GLY A 134 -12.29 19.03 -30.06
N LEU A 135 -11.46 19.11 -31.11
CA LEU A 135 -10.78 17.96 -31.70
C LEU A 135 -9.36 17.87 -31.19
N ASP A 136 -8.95 16.67 -30.73
CA ASP A 136 -7.61 16.43 -30.24
C ASP A 136 -7.22 14.94 -30.38
N PRO A 137 -6.01 14.62 -30.86
CA PRO A 137 -5.58 13.25 -31.08
C PRO A 137 -5.49 12.39 -29.81
N ARG A 138 -5.52 13.01 -28.62
CA ARG A 138 -5.52 12.31 -27.32
C ARG A 138 -6.89 11.77 -26.91
N MET A 139 -7.98 12.21 -27.56
CA MET A 139 -9.34 11.82 -27.15
C MET A 139 -9.59 10.31 -27.17
N PRO A 140 -9.09 9.52 -28.12
CA PRO A 140 -9.24 8.06 -28.06
C PRO A 140 -8.64 7.46 -26.79
N MET A 141 -7.46 7.92 -26.39
CA MET A 141 -6.80 7.47 -25.15
C MET A 141 -7.60 7.91 -23.90
N VAL A 142 -8.08 9.16 -23.89
CA VAL A 142 -8.92 9.66 -22.79
C VAL A 142 -10.21 8.87 -22.68
N ARG A 143 -10.86 8.58 -23.79
CA ARG A 143 -12.09 7.78 -23.87
C ARG A 143 -11.87 6.37 -23.34
N GLN A 144 -10.82 5.69 -23.82
CA GLN A 144 -10.45 4.37 -23.34
C GLN A 144 -10.17 4.38 -21.82
N ARG A 145 -9.49 5.42 -21.33
CA ARG A 145 -9.20 5.59 -19.90
C ARG A 145 -10.49 5.77 -19.08
N MET A 146 -11.48 6.53 -19.59
CA MET A 146 -12.77 6.70 -18.92
C MET A 146 -13.56 5.39 -18.86
N VAL A 147 -13.49 4.56 -19.90
CA VAL A 147 -14.11 3.22 -19.90
C VAL A 147 -13.46 2.33 -18.83
N THR A 148 -12.14 2.25 -18.83
CA THR A 148 -11.41 1.41 -17.87
C THR A 148 -11.62 1.84 -16.42
N LEU A 149 -11.78 3.15 -16.17
CA LEU A 149 -12.09 3.69 -14.84
C LEU A 149 -13.58 3.60 -14.48
N GLY A 150 -14.44 3.13 -15.39
CA GLY A 150 -15.88 2.94 -15.13
C GLY A 150 -16.72 4.21 -15.17
N PHE A 151 -16.19 5.33 -15.72
CA PHE A 151 -16.91 6.59 -15.87
C PHE A 151 -17.64 6.72 -17.21
N LEU A 152 -17.30 5.87 -18.19
CA LEU A 152 -17.92 5.80 -19.50
C LEU A 152 -18.21 4.33 -19.80
N SER A 153 -19.38 4.03 -20.34
CA SER A 153 -19.70 2.67 -20.79
C SER A 153 -18.99 2.35 -22.14
N ALA A 154 -18.79 1.06 -22.42
CA ALA A 154 -18.20 0.65 -23.70
C ALA A 154 -19.07 1.07 -24.91
N GLN A 155 -20.39 1.14 -24.74
CA GLN A 155 -21.31 1.61 -25.77
C GLN A 155 -21.16 3.11 -26.05
N GLU A 156 -21.08 3.94 -24.99
CA GLU A 156 -20.87 5.39 -25.12
C GLU A 156 -19.47 5.72 -25.65
N ALA A 157 -18.51 4.82 -25.45
CA ALA A 157 -17.16 4.96 -25.98
C ALA A 157 -17.05 4.58 -27.47
N SER A 158 -17.99 3.80 -27.98
CA SER A 158 -18.02 3.37 -29.38
C SER A 158 -18.58 4.48 -30.24
N VAL A 159 -17.68 5.31 -30.78
CA VAL A 159 -18.02 6.42 -31.70
C VAL A 159 -17.49 6.11 -33.11
N GLU A 160 -18.15 6.65 -34.13
CA GLU A 160 -17.64 6.57 -35.51
C GLU A 160 -16.23 7.18 -35.58
N ALA A 161 -15.41 6.65 -36.50
CA ALA A 161 -14.01 7.10 -36.66
C ALA A 161 -13.89 8.60 -36.92
N ALA A 162 -14.89 9.23 -37.55
CA ALA A 162 -14.94 10.66 -37.82
C ALA A 162 -15.04 11.51 -36.52
N PHE A 163 -15.64 10.96 -35.49
CA PHE A 163 -15.82 11.66 -34.17
C PHE A 163 -14.87 11.16 -33.09
N ALA A 164 -13.99 10.21 -33.40
CA ALA A 164 -13.08 9.62 -32.43
C ALA A 164 -12.15 10.65 -31.74
N LEU A 165 -11.81 11.72 -32.44
CA LEU A 165 -10.94 12.79 -31.94
C LEU A 165 -11.68 13.89 -31.19
N GLU A 166 -13.02 13.88 -31.14
CA GLU A 166 -13.82 14.93 -30.52
C GLU A 166 -14.00 14.66 -29.02
N LEU A 167 -13.91 15.72 -28.24
CA LEU A 167 -14.44 15.76 -26.88
C LEU A 167 -15.95 15.99 -26.94
N ASP A 168 -16.71 14.92 -27.15
CA ASP A 168 -18.17 14.95 -27.23
C ASP A 168 -18.85 15.11 -25.87
N LEU A 169 -20.19 15.18 -25.86
CA LEU A 169 -20.96 15.36 -24.64
C LEU A 169 -20.79 14.19 -23.65
N ALA A 170 -20.82 12.95 -24.15
CA ALA A 170 -20.70 11.76 -23.30
C ALA A 170 -19.33 11.70 -22.60
N LEU A 171 -18.25 11.98 -23.34
CA LEU A 171 -16.91 12.04 -22.78
C LEU A 171 -16.74 13.23 -21.82
N SER A 172 -17.33 14.38 -22.13
CA SER A 172 -17.31 15.56 -21.23
C SER A 172 -18.01 15.27 -19.90
N ASP A 173 -19.15 14.57 -19.92
CA ASP A 173 -19.88 14.22 -18.71
C ASP A 173 -19.15 13.11 -17.92
N ALA A 174 -18.52 12.16 -18.59
CA ALA A 174 -17.63 11.19 -17.95
C ALA A 174 -16.45 11.89 -17.25
N LEU A 175 -15.84 12.90 -17.91
CA LEU A 175 -14.76 13.70 -17.33
C LEU A 175 -15.24 14.52 -16.11
N LYS A 176 -16.45 15.08 -16.11
CA LYS A 176 -17.00 15.77 -14.92
C LYS A 176 -17.11 14.82 -13.73
N LYS A 177 -17.68 13.63 -13.94
CA LYS A 177 -17.79 12.60 -12.89
C LYS A 177 -16.42 12.19 -12.35
N TYR A 178 -15.47 11.94 -13.25
CA TYR A 178 -14.09 11.62 -12.88
C TYR A 178 -13.44 12.77 -12.09
N GLN A 179 -13.50 14.02 -12.59
CA GLN A 179 -12.94 15.19 -11.95
C GLN A 179 -13.46 15.37 -10.53
N ALA A 180 -14.77 15.19 -10.32
CA ALA A 180 -15.37 15.22 -8.99
C ALA A 180 -14.81 14.13 -8.07
N SER A 181 -14.58 12.92 -8.57
CA SER A 181 -14.04 11.81 -7.78
C SER A 181 -12.60 12.01 -7.33
N VAL A 182 -11.80 12.80 -8.07
CA VAL A 182 -10.39 13.09 -7.78
C VAL A 182 -10.18 14.52 -7.26
N GLN A 183 -11.23 15.19 -6.80
CA GLN A 183 -11.21 16.56 -6.24
C GLN A 183 -10.64 17.63 -7.20
N VAL A 184 -10.79 17.41 -8.50
CA VAL A 184 -10.56 18.42 -9.54
C VAL A 184 -11.90 19.08 -9.88
N SER A 185 -11.92 20.38 -10.13
CA SER A 185 -13.15 21.11 -10.51
C SER A 185 -13.86 20.42 -11.69
N PRO A 186 -15.15 20.04 -11.57
CA PRO A 186 -15.87 19.22 -12.55
C PRO A 186 -16.32 20.03 -13.77
N THR A 187 -15.40 20.52 -14.56
CA THR A 187 -15.65 21.38 -15.73
C THR A 187 -16.01 20.61 -17.00
N GLY A 188 -15.70 19.32 -17.07
CA GLY A 188 -15.80 18.51 -18.28
C GLY A 188 -14.74 18.85 -19.35
N THR A 189 -13.85 19.79 -19.06
CA THR A 189 -12.73 20.17 -19.94
C THR A 189 -11.53 19.24 -19.67
N PHE A 190 -10.91 18.73 -20.71
CA PHE A 190 -9.66 17.99 -20.59
C PHE A 190 -8.48 18.96 -20.53
N GLY A 191 -8.14 19.36 -19.30
CA GLY A 191 -7.07 20.32 -19.01
C GLY A 191 -5.88 19.70 -18.29
N PRO A 192 -4.83 20.50 -17.99
CA PRO A 192 -3.59 20.00 -17.39
C PRO A 192 -3.78 19.29 -16.04
N LYS A 193 -4.71 19.77 -15.20
CA LYS A 193 -5.03 19.11 -13.91
C LYS A 193 -5.66 17.75 -14.12
N THR A 194 -6.58 17.62 -15.08
CA THR A 194 -7.23 16.36 -15.44
C THR A 194 -6.22 15.39 -16.08
N LEU A 195 -5.38 15.88 -16.98
CA LEU A 195 -4.30 15.10 -17.59
C LEU A 195 -3.33 14.57 -16.54
N LYS A 196 -2.85 15.44 -15.64
CA LYS A 196 -1.97 15.04 -14.54
C LYS A 196 -2.63 13.98 -13.66
N SER A 197 -3.91 14.14 -13.34
CA SER A 197 -4.65 13.17 -12.53
C SER A 197 -4.83 11.84 -13.26
N LEU A 198 -5.15 11.84 -14.56
CA LEU A 198 -5.29 10.61 -15.36
C LEU A 198 -3.98 9.87 -15.55
N ASN A 199 -2.87 10.58 -15.71
CA ASN A 199 -1.54 9.99 -15.80
C ASN A 199 -1.01 9.57 -14.42
N ALA A 200 -1.45 10.22 -13.33
CA ALA A 200 -1.11 9.80 -11.97
C ALA A 200 -1.82 8.50 -11.55
N VAL A 201 -2.86 8.07 -12.26
CA VAL A 201 -3.48 6.74 -12.03
C VAL A 201 -2.48 5.62 -12.36
N GLU A 202 -1.54 5.84 -13.26
CA GLU A 202 -0.42 4.91 -13.52
C GLU A 202 0.58 4.86 -12.36
N ASP A 203 0.86 6.02 -11.73
CA ASP A 203 1.75 6.10 -10.57
C ASP A 203 1.08 5.64 -9.26
N GLN A 204 -0.25 5.57 -9.24
CA GLN A 204 -1.00 5.04 -8.11
C GLN A 204 -1.13 3.52 -8.20
N ASN A 205 -0.02 2.84 -8.13
CA ASN A 205 -0.01 1.40 -7.86
C ASN A 205 -0.63 1.18 -6.47
N LYS A 206 -1.97 1.00 -6.46
CA LYS A 206 -2.73 0.75 -5.22
C LYS A 206 -2.16 -0.42 -4.43
N THR A 207 -1.66 -1.43 -5.16
CA THR A 207 -0.93 -2.56 -4.60
C THR A 207 0.29 -2.09 -3.84
N GLN A 208 1.10 -1.21 -4.41
CA GLN A 208 2.31 -0.70 -3.78
C GLN A 208 2.01 0.24 -2.61
N GLN A 209 0.97 1.07 -2.71
CA GLN A 209 0.50 1.90 -1.58
C GLN A 209 0.01 1.03 -0.41
N LEU A 210 -0.73 -0.05 -0.68
CA LEU A 210 -1.12 -1.01 0.35
C LEU A 210 0.09 -1.66 1.00
N VAL A 211 1.07 -2.10 0.20
CA VAL A 211 2.32 -2.70 0.70
C VAL A 211 3.07 -1.73 1.61
N TYR A 212 3.21 -0.45 1.22
CA TYR A 212 3.85 0.57 2.06
C TYR A 212 3.07 0.87 3.34
N ASN A 213 1.74 0.87 3.29
CA ASN A 213 0.93 1.10 4.49
C ASN A 213 0.95 -0.13 5.41
N MET A 214 0.98 -1.35 4.86
CA MET A 214 1.20 -2.56 5.65
C MET A 214 2.57 -2.56 6.32
N GLU A 215 3.61 -2.05 5.64
CA GLU A 215 4.94 -1.87 6.24
C GLU A 215 4.88 -0.91 7.44
N ARG A 216 4.24 0.25 7.30
CA ARG A 216 4.07 1.22 8.39
C ARG A 216 3.31 0.65 9.58
N LEU A 217 2.33 -0.21 9.35
CA LEU A 217 1.59 -0.86 10.44
C LEU A 217 2.46 -1.86 11.23
N ARG A 218 3.56 -2.37 10.67
CA ARG A 218 4.53 -3.22 11.39
C ARG A 218 5.40 -2.43 12.37
N TRP A 219 5.51 -1.13 12.19
CA TRP A 219 6.28 -0.25 13.06
C TRP A 219 5.50 0.17 14.31
N LEU A 220 4.17 -0.04 14.31
CA LEU A 220 3.34 0.25 15.49
C LEU A 220 3.63 -0.75 16.61
N PRO A 221 3.45 -0.34 17.88
CA PRO A 221 3.49 -1.24 19.02
C PRO A 221 2.55 -2.43 18.80
N ARG A 222 2.96 -3.61 19.23
CA ARG A 222 2.13 -4.82 19.14
C ARG A 222 0.88 -4.74 20.00
N ASP A 223 1.03 -4.09 21.15
CA ASP A 223 -0.06 -3.76 22.05
C ASP A 223 -0.07 -2.24 22.26
N MET A 224 -1.17 -1.61 21.89
CA MET A 224 -1.38 -0.17 22.10
C MET A 224 -2.15 0.10 23.39
N GLY A 225 -2.41 -0.93 24.19
CA GLY A 225 -3.24 -0.85 25.38
C GLY A 225 -4.74 -0.73 25.08
N ASP A 226 -5.56 -1.03 26.09
CA ASP A 226 -7.02 -0.94 25.98
C ASP A 226 -7.47 0.49 25.65
N ARG A 227 -6.80 1.48 26.20
CA ARG A 227 -7.07 2.91 25.95
C ARG A 227 -5.86 3.58 25.33
N HIS A 228 -6.03 4.12 24.12
CA HIS A 228 -4.96 4.81 23.41
C HIS A 228 -5.50 5.95 22.53
N VAL A 229 -4.61 6.89 22.22
CA VAL A 229 -4.85 7.97 21.27
C VAL A 229 -4.13 7.63 19.96
N PHE A 230 -4.86 7.57 18.88
CA PHE A 230 -4.31 7.30 17.54
C PHE A 230 -4.44 8.52 16.65
N VAL A 231 -3.31 9.11 16.26
CA VAL A 231 -3.26 10.25 15.32
C VAL A 231 -2.92 9.75 13.93
N ASN A 232 -3.89 9.85 13.01
CA ASN A 232 -3.68 9.56 11.61
C ASN A 232 -3.35 10.86 10.86
N GLN A 233 -2.07 11.14 10.68
CA GLN A 233 -1.59 12.35 10.02
C GLN A 233 -2.06 12.42 8.55
N ALA A 234 -2.10 11.30 7.83
CA ALA A 234 -2.53 11.26 6.43
C ALA A 234 -4.03 11.55 6.27
N ALA A 235 -4.84 11.19 7.26
CA ALA A 235 -6.28 11.43 7.28
C ALA A 235 -6.68 12.68 8.07
N PHE A 236 -5.72 13.44 8.60
CA PHE A 236 -5.93 14.66 9.39
C PHE A 236 -6.89 14.46 10.56
N ASN A 237 -6.83 13.33 11.24
CA ASN A 237 -7.69 13.06 12.39
C ASN A 237 -6.95 12.40 13.56
N VAL A 238 -7.53 12.61 14.75
CA VAL A 238 -7.16 11.92 15.98
C VAL A 238 -8.37 11.14 16.49
N ARG A 239 -8.13 9.97 17.05
CA ARG A 239 -9.13 9.09 17.64
C ARG A 239 -8.68 8.67 19.03
N VAL A 240 -9.63 8.63 19.96
CA VAL A 240 -9.42 7.99 21.26
C VAL A 240 -10.13 6.64 21.21
N MET A 241 -9.36 5.61 21.45
CA MET A 241 -9.86 4.23 21.50
C MET A 241 -9.94 3.76 22.94
N ASP A 242 -11.00 3.04 23.28
CA ASP A 242 -11.15 2.36 24.57
C ASP A 242 -11.71 0.96 24.33
N LYS A 243 -10.97 -0.07 24.73
CA LYS A 243 -11.34 -1.49 24.55
C LYS A 243 -11.75 -1.82 23.10
N GLY A 244 -10.96 -1.32 22.13
CA GLY A 244 -11.17 -1.52 20.71
C GLY A 244 -12.31 -0.71 20.09
N LYS A 245 -12.99 0.18 20.84
CA LYS A 245 -14.05 1.06 20.35
C LYS A 245 -13.56 2.50 20.23
N GLU A 246 -13.94 3.19 19.16
CA GLU A 246 -13.73 4.63 19.03
C GLU A 246 -14.71 5.36 19.96
N VAL A 247 -14.17 6.01 21.01
CA VAL A 247 -14.99 6.77 21.99
C VAL A 247 -14.98 8.26 21.71
N TRP A 248 -14.01 8.75 20.96
CA TRP A 248 -13.92 10.15 20.56
C TRP A 248 -13.09 10.30 19.28
N LYS A 249 -13.42 11.30 18.47
CA LYS A 249 -12.71 11.65 17.24
C LYS A 249 -12.74 13.15 17.00
N SER A 250 -11.66 13.70 16.44
CA SER A 250 -11.59 15.09 15.98
C SER A 250 -10.66 15.21 14.76
N ASN A 251 -10.78 16.32 14.06
CA ASN A 251 -9.80 16.71 13.06
C ASN A 251 -8.57 17.32 13.75
N VAL A 252 -7.40 17.15 13.14
CA VAL A 252 -6.14 17.73 13.59
C VAL A 252 -5.46 18.50 12.47
N ILE A 253 -4.67 19.49 12.85
CA ILE A 253 -3.74 20.18 11.96
C ILE A 253 -2.41 19.46 12.03
N VAL A 254 -1.87 19.09 10.86
CA VAL A 254 -0.54 18.50 10.73
C VAL A 254 0.41 19.46 10.04
N GLY A 255 1.69 19.26 10.25
CA GLY A 255 2.76 20.07 9.67
C GLY A 255 2.79 20.02 8.13
N LYS A 256 3.41 21.05 7.55
CA LYS A 256 3.67 21.14 6.11
C LYS A 256 4.94 20.35 5.76
N THR A 257 5.18 20.14 4.46
CA THR A 257 6.36 19.40 3.96
C THR A 257 7.70 19.88 4.52
N LEU A 258 7.85 21.20 4.78
CA LEU A 258 9.06 21.78 5.35
C LEU A 258 9.12 21.72 6.88
N ASN A 259 7.98 21.57 7.55
CA ASN A 259 7.85 21.50 9.00
C ASN A 259 6.88 20.37 9.32
N GLN A 260 7.33 19.13 9.14
CA GLN A 260 6.47 17.96 9.29
C GLN A 260 6.18 17.67 10.76
N THR A 261 5.01 17.15 11.03
CA THR A 261 4.68 16.56 12.32
C THR A 261 5.46 15.26 12.47
N SER A 262 6.17 15.09 13.58
CA SER A 262 6.89 13.85 13.86
C SER A 262 5.94 12.66 14.02
N ALA A 263 6.37 11.50 13.55
CA ALA A 263 5.71 10.22 13.80
C ALA A 263 6.43 9.53 14.95
N PHE A 264 5.71 9.25 16.04
CA PHE A 264 6.25 8.60 17.24
C PHE A 264 5.14 7.81 17.95
N HIS A 265 5.52 6.99 18.90
CA HIS A 265 4.61 6.46 19.91
C HIS A 265 5.25 6.63 21.29
N ASP A 266 4.40 6.99 22.26
CA ASP A 266 4.80 7.22 23.66
C ASP A 266 3.60 7.10 24.58
N GLU A 267 3.81 7.16 25.89
CA GLU A 267 2.76 7.16 26.90
C GLU A 267 2.45 8.58 27.35
N ILE A 268 1.18 8.87 27.67
CA ILE A 268 0.77 10.16 28.23
C ILE A 268 1.05 10.13 29.73
N GLU A 269 2.11 10.81 30.16
CA GLU A 269 2.49 10.89 31.56
C GLU A 269 1.84 12.06 32.31
N THR A 270 1.62 13.18 31.59
CA THR A 270 1.14 14.42 32.22
C THR A 270 0.12 15.13 31.31
N VAL A 271 -0.94 15.65 31.96
CA VAL A 271 -1.91 16.53 31.32
C VAL A 271 -1.91 17.87 32.05
N VAL A 272 -1.60 18.96 31.37
CA VAL A 272 -1.59 20.30 31.89
C VAL A 272 -2.81 21.07 31.41
N PHE A 273 -3.61 21.60 32.33
CA PHE A 273 -4.75 22.47 32.03
C PHE A 273 -4.33 23.93 32.08
N ASN A 274 -4.78 24.71 31.11
CA ASN A 274 -4.46 26.15 30.98
C ASN A 274 -2.95 26.43 31.02
N PRO A 275 -2.14 25.81 30.13
CA PRO A 275 -0.70 26.05 30.13
C PRO A 275 -0.39 27.52 29.82
N SER A 276 0.60 28.10 30.47
CA SER A 276 1.19 29.36 30.08
C SER A 276 2.25 29.11 29.00
N TRP A 277 2.22 29.88 27.94
CA TRP A 277 3.19 29.82 26.84
C TRP A 277 4.18 30.95 26.92
#